data_8ffdcc1ae42b873ac0910f02f04704c7
#
_entry.id   8ffdcc1ae42b873ac0910f02f04704c7
#
_cell.length_a   1.000
_cell.length_b   1.000
_cell.length_c   1.000
_cell.angle_alpha   90.00
_cell.angle_beta   90.00
_cell.angle_gamma   90.00
#
_symmetry.space_group_name_H-M   'P 1'
#
loop_
_entity.id
_entity.type
_entity.pdbx_description
1 polymer ?
#
loop_
_entity_poly.entity_id
_entity_poly.type
_entity_poly.pdbx_seq_one_letter_code
_entity_poly.pdbx_strand_id
1 'polypeptide(L)'
;MVKGRKGCGASRYARYPAVAALVLVLILGVGGKAPPDARVHPAPLQVAGLIGDRSSSAVPVSPEEALGAAYLPASNVLRLPGGGLRYLPRGSAEAVTVPPDDPGAMAAAAETRGWLEGGTVPGKNAVEHRISERALLDLSLLTRPNGAALAGPYSRWEYVWPRDASFMAVAFAATGHHEESYRILEFLAGAQEPDGAWEARYNADGTPVLDGRSRQLDAVGWFPWAVWYWYVTGGNRTRGRIEALWPAARGAADTAAASLGADGLPPGGADYWEAETWRPNLGTAAPLRTGLRAAADLARRLGHRSDARRYAQAAARLDEAIERSFAPIGYPRTTGARSGADAAVNFLAPPFAPPEPGVRRAIADAAERLRLPNGGVPPGENWPHDPTVAWTPETALFALSASAAGDERSASRWLGWLAAHRTTLGAFPEKVDADGEPESAAPLGWTEAIVLLALAAEDGPLPTPPVPKSSPEDGGRTVLIISGTLLCGGILLAVTRRRSP
;
A
#
# COMPACT_ATOMS: atom_id res chain seq x y z
N MET A 1 71.26 50.66 12.62
CA MET A 1 71.43 51.65 13.70
C MET A 1 70.34 51.53 14.67
N VAL A 2 70.64 51.04 15.79
CA VAL A 2 70.49 51.55 17.15
C VAL A 2 69.12 51.26 17.76
N LYS A 3 69.10 50.28 18.64
CA LYS A 3 68.85 50.27 20.11
C LYS A 3 67.51 50.80 20.54
N GLY A 4 66.76 50.21 21.43
CA GLY A 4 67.06 49.30 22.51
C GLY A 4 66.01 49.35 23.60
N ARG A 5 65.98 48.27 24.36
CA ARG A 5 65.67 48.09 25.79
C ARG A 5 64.30 48.37 26.37
N LYS A 6 63.65 47.26 26.83
CA LYS A 6 63.45 46.83 28.23
C LYS A 6 62.56 47.76 29.10
N GLY A 7 61.57 47.21 29.68
CA GLY A 7 60.90 47.66 30.90
C GLY A 7 59.87 46.63 31.42
N CYS A 8 60.26 45.96 32.48
CA CYS A 8 59.46 45.06 33.32
C CYS A 8 58.53 45.88 34.24
N GLY A 9 57.35 45.46 34.56
CA GLY A 9 56.51 46.10 35.57
C GLY A 9 55.15 45.47 35.83
N ALA A 10 55.13 44.53 36.74
CA ALA A 10 54.23 44.25 37.82
C ALA A 10 52.73 44.52 37.64
N SER A 11 51.99 43.45 37.74
CA SER A 11 50.82 43.18 38.58
C SER A 11 49.95 44.33 39.08
N ARG A 12 48.67 44.38 38.72
CA ARG A 12 47.55 44.77 39.59
C ARG A 12 46.28 44.00 39.22
N TYR A 13 45.84 43.19 40.17
CA TYR A 13 44.49 42.60 40.20
C TYR A 13 43.46 43.71 40.28
N ALA A 14 42.55 43.79 39.32
CA ALA A 14 41.34 44.56 39.43
C ALA A 14 40.15 43.56 39.34
N ARG A 15 39.43 43.49 40.42
CA ARG A 15 38.15 42.76 40.59
C ARG A 15 37.14 43.46 39.71
N TYR A 16 36.45 42.68 38.83
CA TYR A 16 35.20 43.12 38.19
C TYR A 16 34.07 42.23 38.71
N PRO A 17 32.90 42.83 39.00
CA PRO A 17 31.73 42.11 39.53
C PRO A 17 31.09 41.30 38.42
N ALA A 18 30.57 40.12 38.83
CA ALA A 18 29.76 39.25 38.00
C ALA A 18 28.45 39.97 37.55
N VAL A 19 28.38 40.32 36.27
CA VAL A 19 27.12 40.65 35.62
C VAL A 19 26.58 39.32 35.02
N ALA A 20 25.58 38.77 35.66
CA ALA A 20 24.80 37.68 35.11
C ALA A 20 24.11 38.18 33.84
N ALA A 21 24.66 37.91 32.66
CA ALA A 21 23.97 38.10 31.41
C ALA A 21 22.99 36.96 31.24
N LEU A 22 21.72 37.26 31.47
CA LEU A 22 20.58 36.41 31.12
C LEU A 22 20.53 36.33 29.59
N VAL A 23 21.07 35.23 29.02
CA VAL A 23 20.91 34.95 27.61
C VAL A 23 19.47 34.47 27.40
N LEU A 24 18.59 35.39 27.07
CA LEU A 24 17.27 35.10 26.53
C LEU A 24 17.48 34.54 25.12
N VAL A 25 17.51 33.21 24.99
CA VAL A 25 17.44 32.57 23.70
C VAL A 25 16.03 32.79 23.17
N LEU A 26 15.86 33.83 22.36
CA LEU A 26 14.75 33.94 21.45
C LEU A 26 14.87 32.79 20.47
N ILE A 27 14.11 31.73 20.70
CA ILE A 27 13.79 30.73 19.67
C ILE A 27 12.90 31.49 18.68
N LEU A 28 13.52 32.12 17.70
CA LEU A 28 12.84 32.49 16.46
C LEU A 28 12.42 31.15 15.85
N GLY A 29 11.16 30.80 16.08
CA GLY A 29 10.51 29.71 15.34
C GLY A 29 10.72 30.00 13.87
N VAL A 30 11.58 29.21 13.23
CA VAL A 30 11.55 29.05 11.77
C VAL A 30 10.17 28.47 11.52
N GLY A 31 9.24 29.34 11.16
CA GLY A 31 7.95 28.95 10.67
C GLY A 31 8.16 28.16 9.39
N GLY A 32 8.29 26.85 9.55
CA GLY A 32 8.02 25.94 8.44
C GLY A 32 6.62 26.32 7.97
N LYS A 33 6.48 26.72 6.71
CA LYS A 33 5.18 26.85 6.08
C LYS A 33 4.44 25.55 6.36
N ALA A 34 3.37 25.65 7.15
CA ALA A 34 2.40 24.55 7.21
C ALA A 34 2.06 24.18 5.76
N PRO A 35 1.97 22.90 5.45
CA PRO A 35 1.52 22.51 4.13
C PRO A 35 0.23 23.25 3.82
N PRO A 36 0.03 23.69 2.56
CA PRO A 36 -1.11 24.51 2.22
C PRO A 36 -2.39 23.81 2.64
N ASP A 37 -3.06 24.44 3.58
CA ASP A 37 -4.42 24.22 4.05
C ASP A 37 -4.80 22.75 4.33
N ALA A 38 -4.37 22.24 5.48
CA ALA A 38 -4.84 20.98 6.05
C ALA A 38 -6.27 21.07 6.67
N ARG A 39 -6.97 22.16 6.48
CA ARG A 39 -8.42 22.22 6.69
C ARG A 39 -9.11 21.89 5.38
N VAL A 40 -8.92 20.67 4.90
CA VAL A 40 -9.77 20.17 3.84
C VAL A 40 -11.13 19.92 4.49
N HIS A 41 -12.04 20.87 4.33
CA HIS A 41 -13.46 20.53 4.41
C HIS A 41 -13.69 19.28 3.56
N PRO A 42 -14.51 18.33 4.00
CA PRO A 42 -14.83 17.16 3.20
C PRO A 42 -15.17 17.64 1.79
N ALA A 43 -14.40 17.17 0.81
CA ALA A 43 -14.66 17.52 -0.59
C ALA A 43 -15.89 16.73 -1.00
N PRO A 44 -16.98 17.38 -1.41
CA PRO A 44 -18.19 16.67 -1.80
C PRO A 44 -17.85 15.69 -2.92
N LEU A 45 -18.58 14.59 -2.99
CA LEU A 45 -18.48 13.65 -4.09
C LEU A 45 -18.76 14.37 -5.41
N GLN A 46 -17.79 14.35 -6.33
CA GLN A 46 -17.92 15.00 -7.64
C GLN A 46 -18.21 14.00 -8.76
N VAL A 47 -17.90 12.74 -8.55
CA VAL A 47 -18.03 11.67 -9.53
C VAL A 47 -18.71 10.47 -8.88
N ALA A 48 -19.79 9.98 -9.49
CA ALA A 48 -20.51 8.81 -9.04
C ALA A 48 -20.06 7.52 -9.74
N GLY A 49 -19.41 7.63 -10.91
CA GLY A 49 -18.93 6.52 -11.71
C GLY A 49 -18.29 6.98 -13.01
N LEU A 50 -17.87 6.03 -13.83
CA LEU A 50 -17.18 6.29 -15.10
C LEU A 50 -17.89 5.62 -16.26
N ILE A 51 -17.93 6.31 -17.41
CA ILE A 51 -18.21 5.70 -18.71
C ILE A 51 -16.98 5.82 -19.59
N GLY A 52 -16.73 4.84 -20.43
CA GLY A 52 -15.55 4.85 -21.28
C GLY A 52 -15.33 3.55 -22.01
N ASP A 53 -14.41 3.61 -22.93
CA ASP A 53 -13.83 2.43 -23.52
C ASP A 53 -12.40 2.23 -22.97
N ARG A 54 -11.88 1.02 -23.05
CA ARG A 54 -10.54 0.68 -22.58
C ARG A 54 -9.40 1.20 -23.46
N SER A 55 -9.72 1.80 -24.58
CA SER A 55 -8.76 2.34 -25.56
C SER A 55 -8.62 3.86 -25.51
N SER A 56 -9.48 4.53 -24.73
CA SER A 56 -9.54 5.99 -24.63
C SER A 56 -9.64 6.48 -23.19
N SER A 57 -9.89 7.75 -23.03
CA SER A 57 -10.12 8.37 -21.72
C SER A 57 -11.49 8.00 -21.17
N ALA A 58 -11.59 7.79 -19.86
CA ALA A 58 -12.87 7.68 -19.17
C ALA A 58 -13.53 9.07 -19.04
N VAL A 59 -14.85 9.10 -19.08
CA VAL A 59 -15.67 10.28 -18.83
C VAL A 59 -16.34 10.13 -17.48
N PRO A 60 -16.08 11.04 -16.53
CA PRO A 60 -16.76 11.05 -15.25
C PRO A 60 -18.26 11.27 -15.38
N VAL A 61 -19.05 10.59 -14.54
CA VAL A 61 -20.49 10.79 -14.38
C VAL A 61 -20.72 11.46 -13.03
N SER A 62 -21.34 12.66 -13.05
CA SER A 62 -21.62 13.38 -11.80
C SER A 62 -22.71 12.68 -10.96
N PRO A 63 -22.79 12.97 -9.64
CA PRO A 63 -23.88 12.44 -8.80
C PRO A 63 -25.28 12.79 -9.32
N GLU A 64 -25.46 13.97 -9.94
CA GLU A 64 -26.74 14.41 -10.51
C GLU A 64 -27.11 13.59 -11.75
N GLU A 65 -26.16 13.34 -12.66
CA GLU A 65 -26.33 12.49 -13.83
C GLU A 65 -26.58 11.01 -13.47
N ALA A 66 -26.08 10.57 -12.30
CA ALA A 66 -26.26 9.22 -11.79
C ALA A 66 -27.64 8.95 -11.20
N LEU A 67 -28.45 10.00 -10.93
CA LEU A 67 -29.76 9.83 -10.31
C LEU A 67 -30.70 9.00 -11.20
N GLY A 68 -31.07 7.81 -10.70
CA GLY A 68 -31.93 6.86 -11.40
C GLY A 68 -31.29 6.19 -12.62
N ALA A 69 -29.99 6.44 -12.85
CA ALA A 69 -29.23 5.74 -13.89
C ALA A 69 -28.64 4.43 -13.33
N ALA A 70 -28.34 3.48 -14.21
CA ALA A 70 -27.66 2.23 -13.86
C ALA A 70 -26.86 1.71 -15.06
N TYR A 71 -25.75 1.06 -14.80
CA TYR A 71 -25.01 0.39 -15.86
C TYR A 71 -25.80 -0.79 -16.45
N LEU A 72 -25.64 -1.01 -17.75
CA LEU A 72 -26.00 -2.30 -18.33
C LEU A 72 -25.09 -3.38 -17.68
N PRO A 73 -25.61 -4.61 -17.46
CA PRO A 73 -24.83 -5.68 -16.84
C PRO A 73 -23.46 -5.87 -17.50
N ALA A 74 -22.42 -5.99 -16.68
CA ALA A 74 -21.04 -6.22 -17.11
C ALA A 74 -20.54 -5.21 -18.17
N SER A 75 -20.86 -3.93 -17.99
CA SER A 75 -20.48 -2.91 -19.00
C SER A 75 -20.22 -1.53 -18.39
N ASN A 76 -19.64 -0.67 -19.23
CA ASN A 76 -19.44 0.76 -18.96
C ASN A 76 -20.50 1.64 -19.68
N VAL A 77 -21.59 1.04 -20.15
CA VAL A 77 -22.71 1.72 -20.77
C VAL A 77 -23.77 2.03 -19.73
N LEU A 78 -24.16 3.28 -19.59
CA LEU A 78 -25.12 3.74 -18.60
C LEU A 78 -26.51 3.82 -19.21
N ARG A 79 -27.50 3.19 -18.59
CA ARG A 79 -28.93 3.37 -18.87
C ARG A 79 -29.44 4.54 -18.06
N LEU A 80 -30.04 5.52 -18.74
CA LEU A 80 -30.64 6.70 -18.13
C LEU A 80 -32.09 6.47 -17.70
N PRO A 81 -32.65 7.27 -16.77
CA PRO A 81 -34.04 7.13 -16.31
C PRO A 81 -35.08 7.14 -17.45
N GLY A 82 -34.82 7.89 -18.51
CA GLY A 82 -35.68 7.95 -19.71
C GLY A 82 -35.55 6.76 -20.67
N GLY A 83 -34.77 5.72 -20.29
CA GLY A 83 -34.54 4.51 -21.09
C GLY A 83 -33.42 4.63 -22.13
N GLY A 84 -32.94 5.83 -22.46
CA GLY A 84 -31.79 6.01 -23.34
C GLY A 84 -30.49 5.44 -22.76
N LEU A 85 -29.51 5.21 -23.63
CA LEU A 85 -28.18 4.73 -23.25
C LEU A 85 -27.16 5.85 -23.39
N ARG A 86 -26.23 5.97 -22.44
CA ARG A 86 -25.09 6.87 -22.50
C ARG A 86 -23.80 6.07 -22.49
N TYR A 87 -22.92 6.29 -23.46
CA TYR A 87 -21.65 5.61 -23.59
C TYR A 87 -20.62 6.48 -24.31
N LEU A 88 -19.36 6.10 -24.22
CA LEU A 88 -18.27 6.72 -24.97
C LEU A 88 -18.00 5.88 -26.24
N PRO A 89 -18.28 6.41 -27.44
CA PRO A 89 -17.92 5.72 -28.67
C PRO A 89 -16.41 5.57 -28.81
N ARG A 90 -15.97 4.45 -29.38
CA ARG A 90 -14.53 4.16 -29.55
C ARG A 90 -13.84 5.28 -30.33
N GLY A 91 -12.73 5.77 -29.73
CA GLY A 91 -11.95 6.89 -30.29
C GLY A 91 -12.60 8.27 -30.16
N SER A 92 -13.73 8.38 -29.45
CA SER A 92 -14.33 9.67 -29.09
C SER A 92 -13.77 10.19 -27.78
N ALA A 93 -13.73 11.51 -27.64
CA ALA A 93 -13.47 12.17 -26.34
C ALA A 93 -14.78 12.54 -25.62
N GLU A 94 -15.94 12.40 -26.26
CA GLU A 94 -17.23 12.83 -25.74
C GLU A 94 -18.22 11.65 -25.69
N ALA A 95 -18.88 11.53 -24.55
CA ALA A 95 -19.96 10.57 -24.39
C ALA A 95 -21.24 11.03 -25.11
N VAL A 96 -21.94 10.08 -25.72
CA VAL A 96 -23.19 10.33 -26.43
C VAL A 96 -24.37 9.66 -25.74
N THR A 97 -25.56 10.25 -25.91
CA THR A 97 -26.82 9.65 -25.49
C THR A 97 -27.59 9.19 -26.73
N VAL A 98 -28.02 7.93 -26.73
CA VAL A 98 -28.62 7.22 -27.86
C VAL A 98 -29.88 6.45 -27.43
N PRO A 99 -30.71 5.96 -28.37
CA PRO A 99 -31.83 5.08 -28.04
C PRO A 99 -31.41 3.79 -27.33
N PRO A 100 -32.34 3.09 -26.62
CA PRO A 100 -32.04 1.90 -25.82
C PRO A 100 -31.57 0.68 -26.63
N ASP A 101 -31.79 0.68 -27.92
CA ASP A 101 -31.45 -0.40 -28.86
C ASP A 101 -30.30 0.00 -29.82
N ASP A 102 -29.58 1.09 -29.53
CA ASP A 102 -28.47 1.58 -30.35
C ASP A 102 -27.39 0.51 -30.53
N PRO A 103 -27.03 0.15 -31.80
CA PRO A 103 -26.08 -0.90 -32.07
C PRO A 103 -24.66 -0.59 -31.55
N GLY A 104 -24.25 0.69 -31.52
CA GLY A 104 -22.94 1.12 -31.04
C GLY A 104 -22.82 0.92 -29.51
N ALA A 105 -23.83 1.35 -28.76
CA ALA A 105 -23.89 1.15 -27.32
C ALA A 105 -23.92 -0.35 -26.94
N MET A 106 -24.70 -1.14 -27.69
CA MET A 106 -24.76 -2.58 -27.47
C MET A 106 -23.44 -3.30 -27.80
N ALA A 107 -22.75 -2.86 -28.87
CA ALA A 107 -21.42 -3.37 -29.21
C ALA A 107 -20.37 -3.01 -28.14
N ALA A 108 -20.38 -1.78 -27.62
CA ALA A 108 -19.49 -1.35 -26.54
C ALA A 108 -19.72 -2.18 -25.26
N ALA A 109 -20.99 -2.46 -24.91
CA ALA A 109 -21.33 -3.33 -23.79
C ALA A 109 -20.87 -4.78 -24.02
N ALA A 110 -20.98 -5.30 -25.23
CA ALA A 110 -20.52 -6.65 -25.57
C ALA A 110 -18.99 -6.76 -25.52
N GLU A 111 -18.25 -5.76 -25.98
CA GLU A 111 -16.77 -5.70 -25.90
C GLU A 111 -16.30 -5.74 -24.44
N THR A 112 -16.96 -4.96 -23.57
CA THR A 112 -16.64 -4.91 -22.15
C THR A 112 -16.87 -6.28 -21.48
N ARG A 113 -17.99 -6.95 -21.77
CA ARG A 113 -18.29 -8.31 -21.28
C ARG A 113 -17.22 -9.31 -21.76
N GLY A 114 -16.88 -9.29 -23.05
CA GLY A 114 -15.86 -10.18 -23.59
C GLY A 114 -14.49 -10.00 -22.94
N TRP A 115 -14.16 -8.78 -22.51
CA TRP A 115 -12.94 -8.54 -21.75
C TRP A 115 -13.02 -9.14 -20.33
N LEU A 116 -14.12 -8.95 -19.60
CA LEU A 116 -14.31 -9.56 -18.27
C LEU A 116 -14.22 -11.09 -18.33
N GLU A 117 -14.80 -11.71 -19.37
CA GLU A 117 -14.76 -13.16 -19.61
C GLU A 117 -13.33 -13.67 -19.92
N GLY A 118 -12.41 -12.78 -20.30
CA GLY A 118 -10.99 -13.08 -20.49
C GLY A 118 -10.21 -13.35 -19.20
N GLY A 119 -10.80 -13.03 -18.06
CA GLY A 119 -10.26 -13.24 -16.72
C GLY A 119 -11.24 -13.95 -15.79
N THR A 120 -11.17 -13.63 -14.49
CA THR A 120 -12.09 -14.09 -13.47
C THR A 120 -12.71 -12.89 -12.74
N VAL A 121 -13.98 -13.02 -12.39
CA VAL A 121 -14.70 -12.06 -11.56
C VAL A 121 -14.91 -12.73 -10.20
N PRO A 122 -14.14 -12.37 -9.15
CA PRO A 122 -14.23 -13.03 -7.85
C PRO A 122 -15.57 -12.78 -7.14
N GLY A 123 -15.92 -13.67 -6.19
CA GLY A 123 -17.02 -13.51 -5.29
C GLY A 123 -17.88 -14.76 -5.13
N LYS A 124 -18.31 -15.05 -3.91
CA LYS A 124 -19.10 -16.24 -3.53
C LYS A 124 -20.60 -16.11 -3.84
N ASN A 125 -21.07 -14.90 -4.11
CA ASN A 125 -22.49 -14.63 -4.35
C ASN A 125 -22.70 -13.49 -5.36
N ALA A 126 -23.95 -13.31 -5.81
CA ALA A 126 -24.27 -12.33 -6.85
C ALA A 126 -23.99 -10.86 -6.46
N VAL A 127 -23.94 -10.54 -5.16
CA VAL A 127 -23.61 -9.18 -4.71
C VAL A 127 -22.12 -8.95 -4.87
N GLU A 128 -21.29 -9.88 -4.40
CA GLU A 128 -19.84 -9.84 -4.50
C GLU A 128 -19.39 -9.86 -5.97
N HIS A 129 -20.00 -10.70 -6.81
CA HIS A 129 -19.74 -10.69 -8.24
C HIS A 129 -19.98 -9.31 -8.87
N ARG A 130 -21.09 -8.64 -8.55
CA ARG A 130 -21.34 -7.28 -9.07
C ARG A 130 -20.37 -6.24 -8.55
N ILE A 131 -19.88 -6.39 -7.30
CA ILE A 131 -18.83 -5.54 -6.75
C ILE A 131 -17.53 -5.75 -7.53
N SER A 132 -17.08 -6.99 -7.70
CA SER A 132 -15.86 -7.32 -8.44
C SER A 132 -15.93 -6.89 -9.90
N GLU A 133 -17.08 -7.10 -10.55
CA GLU A 133 -17.33 -6.65 -11.93
C GLU A 133 -17.15 -5.14 -12.05
N ARG A 134 -17.79 -4.36 -11.16
CA ARG A 134 -17.67 -2.91 -11.19
C ARG A 134 -16.25 -2.45 -10.88
N ALA A 135 -15.61 -3.01 -9.88
CA ALA A 135 -14.24 -2.70 -9.52
C ALA A 135 -13.25 -2.97 -10.67
N LEU A 136 -13.36 -4.13 -11.34
CA LEU A 136 -12.53 -4.44 -12.52
C LEU A 136 -12.74 -3.41 -13.63
N LEU A 137 -13.99 -3.05 -13.90
CA LEU A 137 -14.32 -2.08 -14.94
C LEU A 137 -13.82 -0.68 -14.58
N ASP A 138 -13.94 -0.25 -13.34
CA ASP A 138 -13.42 1.03 -12.87
C ASP A 138 -11.89 1.08 -12.97
N LEU A 139 -11.19 0.03 -12.51
CA LEU A 139 -9.74 -0.08 -12.66
C LEU A 139 -9.31 -0.03 -14.14
N SER A 140 -10.08 -0.68 -15.03
CA SER A 140 -9.77 -0.66 -16.46
C SER A 140 -9.89 0.74 -17.07
N LEU A 141 -10.83 1.55 -16.60
CA LEU A 141 -11.04 2.93 -17.03
C LEU A 141 -10.05 3.92 -16.39
N LEU A 142 -9.56 3.63 -15.19
CA LEU A 142 -8.50 4.40 -14.52
C LEU A 142 -7.11 4.10 -15.11
N THR A 143 -6.95 3.01 -15.85
CA THR A 143 -5.67 2.62 -16.46
C THR A 143 -5.61 3.11 -17.91
N ARG A 144 -4.69 4.03 -18.20
CA ARG A 144 -4.47 4.58 -19.54
C ARG A 144 -3.81 3.54 -20.46
N PRO A 145 -3.89 3.70 -21.79
CA PRO A 145 -3.30 2.74 -22.74
C PRO A 145 -1.79 2.51 -22.57
N ASN A 146 -1.04 3.51 -22.07
CA ASN A 146 0.39 3.40 -21.77
C ASN A 146 0.69 2.75 -20.41
N GLY A 147 -0.32 2.30 -19.67
CA GLY A 147 -0.17 1.68 -18.36
C GLY A 147 -0.22 2.64 -17.17
N ALA A 148 -0.39 3.94 -17.37
CA ALA A 148 -0.57 4.89 -16.29
C ALA A 148 -1.87 4.58 -15.53
N ALA A 149 -1.75 4.04 -14.32
CA ALA A 149 -2.86 3.69 -13.44
C ALA A 149 -3.15 4.86 -12.49
N LEU A 150 -4.20 5.61 -12.79
CA LEU A 150 -4.56 6.80 -12.03
C LEU A 150 -5.25 6.43 -10.72
N ALA A 151 -4.97 7.16 -9.63
CA ALA A 151 -5.63 6.94 -8.34
C ALA A 151 -7.12 7.26 -8.40
N GLY A 152 -7.51 8.23 -9.20
CA GLY A 152 -8.92 8.60 -9.40
C GLY A 152 -9.12 9.42 -10.66
N PRO A 153 -10.37 9.74 -11.02
CA PRO A 153 -10.71 10.23 -12.35
C PRO A 153 -10.60 11.76 -12.53
N TYR A 154 -10.26 12.53 -11.51
CA TYR A 154 -10.29 13.99 -11.62
C TYR A 154 -9.36 14.71 -10.64
N SER A 155 -8.95 15.95 -10.97
CA SER A 155 -8.24 16.89 -10.08
C SER A 155 -6.97 16.28 -9.48
N ARG A 156 -6.83 16.37 -8.15
CA ARG A 156 -5.65 15.93 -7.40
C ARG A 156 -5.45 14.41 -7.37
N TRP A 157 -6.38 13.61 -7.81
CA TRP A 157 -6.29 12.15 -7.93
C TRP A 157 -5.97 11.67 -9.35
N GLU A 158 -5.96 12.55 -10.33
CA GLU A 158 -5.61 12.22 -11.73
C GLU A 158 -4.09 12.07 -11.93
N TYR A 159 -3.46 11.38 -10.98
CA TYR A 159 -2.04 11.06 -10.97
C TYR A 159 -1.81 9.59 -10.65
N VAL A 160 -0.60 9.11 -10.93
CA VAL A 160 -0.17 7.74 -10.61
C VAL A 160 0.66 7.78 -9.33
N TRP A 161 0.16 7.18 -8.25
CA TRP A 161 0.96 6.84 -7.08
C TRP A 161 1.53 5.44 -7.26
N PRO A 162 2.86 5.23 -7.11
CA PRO A 162 3.47 3.91 -7.31
C PRO A 162 2.90 2.82 -6.40
N ARG A 163 2.48 3.13 -5.17
CA ARG A 163 1.76 2.22 -4.28
C ARG A 163 0.45 1.77 -4.90
N ASP A 164 -0.43 2.73 -5.21
CA ASP A 164 -1.77 2.48 -5.76
C ASP A 164 -1.70 1.68 -7.05
N ALA A 165 -0.83 2.09 -7.97
CA ALA A 165 -0.60 1.41 -9.23
C ALA A 165 -0.08 -0.02 -9.05
N SER A 166 0.79 -0.27 -8.04
CA SER A 166 1.25 -1.62 -7.71
C SER A 166 0.10 -2.52 -7.25
N PHE A 167 -0.81 -2.02 -6.42
CA PHE A 167 -2.01 -2.77 -6.01
C PHE A 167 -2.97 -3.01 -7.18
N MET A 168 -3.18 -2.02 -8.05
CA MET A 168 -3.98 -2.19 -9.27
C MET A 168 -3.39 -3.26 -10.20
N ALA A 169 -2.06 -3.28 -10.38
CA ALA A 169 -1.37 -4.30 -11.15
C ALA A 169 -1.57 -5.70 -10.53
N VAL A 170 -1.49 -5.83 -9.21
CA VAL A 170 -1.70 -7.11 -8.50
C VAL A 170 -3.16 -7.55 -8.61
N ALA A 171 -4.13 -6.64 -8.50
CA ALA A 171 -5.56 -6.95 -8.67
C ALA A 171 -5.86 -7.50 -10.08
N PHE A 172 -5.31 -6.89 -11.12
CA PHE A 172 -5.40 -7.42 -12.49
C PHE A 172 -4.74 -8.79 -12.63
N ALA A 173 -3.55 -8.99 -12.05
CA ALA A 173 -2.87 -10.28 -12.10
C ALA A 173 -3.67 -11.37 -11.35
N ALA A 174 -4.26 -11.03 -10.20
CA ALA A 174 -5.07 -11.94 -9.40
C ALA A 174 -6.34 -12.39 -10.12
N THR A 175 -6.88 -11.52 -10.98
CA THR A 175 -8.09 -11.78 -11.78
C THR A 175 -7.80 -12.26 -13.21
N GLY A 176 -6.54 -12.61 -13.52
CA GLY A 176 -6.15 -13.17 -14.81
C GLY A 176 -5.89 -12.17 -15.93
N HIS A 177 -6.08 -10.87 -15.68
CA HIS A 177 -5.82 -9.77 -16.63
C HIS A 177 -4.32 -9.40 -16.65
N HIS A 178 -3.45 -10.38 -16.97
CA HIS A 178 -1.99 -10.22 -16.89
C HIS A 178 -1.41 -9.19 -17.85
N GLU A 179 -2.10 -8.87 -18.93
CA GLU A 179 -1.67 -7.83 -19.88
C GLU A 179 -1.83 -6.43 -19.31
N GLU A 180 -2.95 -6.16 -18.66
CA GLU A 180 -3.21 -4.91 -17.94
C GLU A 180 -2.22 -4.72 -16.79
N SER A 181 -2.00 -5.78 -16.01
CA SER A 181 -0.99 -5.81 -14.96
C SER A 181 0.41 -5.48 -15.50
N TYR A 182 0.83 -6.11 -16.60
CA TYR A 182 2.14 -5.88 -17.20
C TYR A 182 2.32 -4.42 -17.65
N ARG A 183 1.32 -3.83 -18.32
CA ARG A 183 1.40 -2.43 -18.78
C ARG A 183 1.58 -1.45 -17.62
N ILE A 184 0.90 -1.67 -16.50
CA ILE A 184 1.08 -0.85 -15.29
C ILE A 184 2.51 -1.00 -14.75
N LEU A 185 3.01 -2.24 -14.67
CA LEU A 185 4.38 -2.50 -14.18
C LEU A 185 5.44 -1.93 -15.13
N GLU A 186 5.22 -1.99 -16.43
CA GLU A 186 6.10 -1.39 -17.44
C GLU A 186 6.13 0.14 -17.33
N PHE A 187 4.97 0.78 -17.12
CA PHE A 187 4.88 2.21 -16.84
C PHE A 187 5.67 2.60 -15.59
N LEU A 188 5.46 1.88 -14.48
CA LEU A 188 6.19 2.13 -13.24
C LEU A 188 7.70 1.91 -13.38
N ALA A 189 8.11 0.87 -14.12
CA ALA A 189 9.52 0.63 -14.42
C ALA A 189 10.15 1.76 -15.23
N GLY A 190 9.40 2.33 -16.19
CA GLY A 190 9.83 3.49 -16.98
C GLY A 190 9.90 4.80 -16.21
N ALA A 191 9.09 4.92 -15.14
CA ALA A 191 9.05 6.12 -14.28
C ALA A 191 10.00 6.04 -13.08
N GLN A 192 10.75 4.93 -12.91
CA GLN A 192 11.69 4.76 -11.81
C GLN A 192 12.85 5.76 -11.92
N GLU A 193 13.17 6.42 -10.82
CA GLU A 193 14.32 7.33 -10.73
C GLU A 193 15.67 6.58 -10.76
N PRO A 194 16.77 7.23 -11.14
CA PRO A 194 18.09 6.57 -11.24
C PRO A 194 18.60 5.94 -9.94
N ASP A 195 18.10 6.37 -8.78
CA ASP A 195 18.42 5.81 -7.46
C ASP A 195 17.57 4.57 -7.10
N GLY A 196 16.72 4.12 -8.01
CA GLY A 196 15.86 2.94 -7.82
C GLY A 196 14.57 3.21 -7.03
N ALA A 197 14.31 4.46 -6.64
CA ALA A 197 13.09 4.87 -5.96
C ALA A 197 12.11 5.54 -6.94
N TRP A 198 11.03 6.12 -6.41
CA TRP A 198 10.06 6.93 -7.14
C TRP A 198 9.78 8.23 -6.40
N GLU A 199 9.36 9.26 -7.14
CA GLU A 199 8.70 10.42 -6.56
C GLU A 199 7.34 10.02 -5.98
N ALA A 200 6.73 10.92 -5.18
CA ALA A 200 5.46 10.63 -4.52
C ALA A 200 4.36 10.25 -5.53
N ARG A 201 4.34 10.90 -6.70
CA ARG A 201 3.38 10.65 -7.76
C ARG A 201 3.85 11.16 -9.12
N TYR A 202 3.20 10.67 -10.17
CA TYR A 202 3.54 10.95 -11.56
C TYR A 202 2.31 11.39 -12.37
N ASN A 203 2.54 12.20 -13.39
CA ASN A 203 1.58 12.47 -14.44
C ASN A 203 1.35 11.20 -15.30
N ALA A 204 0.26 11.18 -16.05
CA ALA A 204 -0.06 10.06 -16.93
C ALA A 204 0.97 9.82 -18.06
N ASP A 205 1.82 10.79 -18.36
CA ASP A 205 2.93 10.67 -19.31
C ASP A 205 4.22 10.13 -18.69
N GLY A 206 4.24 9.85 -17.38
CA GLY A 206 5.39 9.33 -16.64
C GLY A 206 6.33 10.42 -16.09
N THR A 207 6.01 11.69 -16.27
CA THR A 207 6.80 12.78 -15.67
C THR A 207 6.45 12.93 -14.18
N PRO A 208 7.44 13.17 -13.29
CA PRO A 208 7.19 13.33 -11.87
C PRO A 208 6.41 14.60 -11.54
N VAL A 209 5.57 14.55 -10.53
CA VAL A 209 4.86 15.72 -9.98
C VAL A 209 5.69 16.32 -8.85
N LEU A 210 6.34 17.44 -9.11
CA LEU A 210 7.23 18.12 -8.16
C LEU A 210 6.48 19.24 -7.41
N ASP A 211 5.54 18.87 -6.56
CA ASP A 211 4.68 19.79 -5.79
C ASP A 211 5.09 19.95 -4.32
N GLY A 212 6.27 19.47 -3.97
CA GLY A 212 6.83 19.56 -2.62
C GLY A 212 6.42 18.42 -1.69
N ARG A 213 5.71 17.40 -2.17
CA ARG A 213 5.46 16.17 -1.41
C ARG A 213 6.75 15.38 -1.27
N SER A 214 6.95 14.83 -0.08
CA SER A 214 8.07 13.93 0.17
C SER A 214 7.88 12.61 -0.56
N ARG A 215 8.98 12.03 -1.01
CA ARG A 215 9.00 10.64 -1.52
C ARG A 215 8.50 9.68 -0.46
N GLN A 216 7.71 8.71 -0.90
CA GLN A 216 7.22 7.63 -0.05
C GLN A 216 8.04 6.37 -0.34
N LEU A 217 8.83 5.95 0.64
CA LEU A 217 9.77 4.84 0.44
C LEU A 217 9.05 3.48 0.31
N ASP A 218 7.77 3.38 0.69
CA ASP A 218 6.97 2.16 0.55
C ASP A 218 6.89 1.64 -0.90
N ALA A 219 7.00 2.54 -1.89
CA ALA A 219 7.02 2.20 -3.31
C ALA A 219 8.11 1.17 -3.67
N VAL A 220 9.33 1.29 -3.07
CA VAL A 220 10.41 0.34 -3.33
C VAL A 220 10.15 -1.06 -2.75
N GLY A 221 9.13 -1.19 -1.92
CA GLY A 221 8.61 -2.46 -1.44
C GLY A 221 7.45 -2.98 -2.30
N TRP A 222 6.50 -2.11 -2.63
CA TRP A 222 5.29 -2.51 -3.36
C TRP A 222 5.56 -2.90 -4.80
N PHE A 223 6.43 -2.21 -5.51
CA PHE A 223 6.74 -2.54 -6.89
C PHE A 223 7.38 -3.93 -7.07
N PRO A 224 8.44 -4.33 -6.34
CA PRO A 224 8.97 -5.69 -6.44
C PRO A 224 7.96 -6.77 -6.05
N TRP A 225 7.08 -6.51 -5.08
CA TRP A 225 5.98 -7.40 -4.74
C TRP A 225 5.00 -7.57 -5.91
N ALA A 226 4.62 -6.48 -6.57
CA ALA A 226 3.70 -6.52 -7.70
C ALA A 226 4.31 -7.26 -8.90
N VAL A 227 5.59 -7.01 -9.23
CA VAL A 227 6.31 -7.74 -10.28
C VAL A 227 6.40 -9.24 -9.96
N TRP A 228 6.73 -9.59 -8.71
CA TRP A 228 6.77 -10.98 -8.26
C TRP A 228 5.41 -11.65 -8.38
N TYR A 229 4.34 -10.98 -7.92
CA TYR A 229 2.97 -11.50 -7.96
C TYR A 229 2.53 -11.79 -9.39
N TRP A 230 2.70 -10.81 -10.29
CA TRP A 230 2.45 -10.97 -11.71
C TRP A 230 3.22 -12.15 -12.30
N TYR A 231 4.50 -12.30 -11.94
CA TYR A 231 5.34 -13.37 -12.46
C TYR A 231 4.89 -14.77 -11.99
N VAL A 232 4.56 -14.92 -10.71
CA VAL A 232 4.20 -16.24 -10.17
C VAL A 232 2.80 -16.70 -10.55
N THR A 233 1.89 -15.76 -10.84
CA THR A 233 0.51 -16.07 -11.28
C THR A 233 0.37 -16.24 -12.78
N GLY A 234 1.22 -15.60 -13.58
CA GLY A 234 1.09 -15.59 -15.05
C GLY A 234 1.70 -16.81 -15.77
N GLY A 235 2.48 -17.65 -15.09
CA GLY A 235 3.06 -18.88 -15.66
C GLY A 235 3.91 -18.64 -16.89
N ASN A 236 3.59 -19.31 -18.00
CA ASN A 236 4.35 -19.16 -19.25
C ASN A 236 4.18 -17.79 -19.92
N ARG A 237 3.08 -17.06 -19.63
CA ARG A 237 2.79 -15.73 -20.21
C ARG A 237 3.81 -14.68 -19.79
N THR A 238 4.40 -14.84 -18.61
CA THR A 238 5.29 -13.85 -18.00
C THR A 238 6.76 -14.10 -18.22
N ARG A 239 7.16 -15.36 -18.56
CA ARG A 239 8.58 -15.79 -18.65
C ARG A 239 9.43 -14.99 -19.64
N GLY A 240 8.88 -14.63 -20.79
CA GLY A 240 9.62 -13.86 -21.81
C GLY A 240 9.68 -12.35 -21.54
N ARG A 241 8.83 -11.85 -20.64
CA ARG A 241 8.67 -10.40 -20.38
C ARG A 241 9.28 -9.94 -19.06
N ILE A 242 9.60 -10.87 -18.16
CA ILE A 242 10.17 -10.54 -16.85
C ILE A 242 11.53 -9.84 -16.96
N GLU A 243 12.30 -10.12 -18.01
CA GLU A 243 13.60 -9.51 -18.28
C GLU A 243 13.52 -7.98 -18.45
N ALA A 244 12.37 -7.46 -18.92
CA ALA A 244 12.12 -6.03 -19.04
C ALA A 244 11.82 -5.36 -17.69
N LEU A 245 11.21 -6.10 -16.75
CA LEU A 245 10.82 -5.58 -15.42
C LEU A 245 11.90 -5.82 -14.35
N TRP A 246 12.75 -6.84 -14.55
CA TRP A 246 13.76 -7.20 -13.54
C TRP A 246 14.73 -6.08 -13.19
N PRO A 247 15.27 -5.28 -14.12
CA PRO A 247 16.17 -4.17 -13.77
C PRO A 247 15.54 -3.19 -12.77
N ALA A 248 14.26 -2.83 -12.97
CA ALA A 248 13.56 -1.92 -12.07
C ALA A 248 13.23 -2.58 -10.72
N ALA A 249 12.78 -3.84 -10.72
CA ALA A 249 12.54 -4.60 -9.49
C ALA A 249 13.84 -4.78 -8.68
N ARG A 250 14.96 -4.99 -9.36
CA ARG A 250 16.29 -5.06 -8.75
C ARG A 250 16.69 -3.70 -8.15
N GLY A 251 16.55 -2.61 -8.90
CA GLY A 251 16.87 -1.25 -8.43
C GLY A 251 16.09 -0.90 -7.17
N ALA A 252 14.78 -1.16 -7.15
CA ALA A 252 13.93 -0.96 -5.98
C ALA A 252 14.37 -1.81 -4.77
N ALA A 253 14.68 -3.09 -4.98
CA ALA A 253 15.15 -3.97 -3.91
C ALA A 253 16.55 -3.58 -3.39
N ASP A 254 17.43 -3.06 -4.26
CA ASP A 254 18.74 -2.52 -3.88
C ASP A 254 18.56 -1.30 -2.97
N THR A 255 17.67 -0.38 -3.35
CA THR A 255 17.31 0.80 -2.55
C THR A 255 16.67 0.41 -1.22
N ALA A 256 15.73 -0.54 -1.22
CA ALA A 256 15.13 -1.06 0.00
C ALA A 256 16.19 -1.64 0.95
N ALA A 257 17.10 -2.48 0.45
CA ALA A 257 18.16 -3.09 1.26
C ALA A 257 19.18 -2.05 1.77
N ALA A 258 19.52 -1.03 0.97
CA ALA A 258 20.44 0.03 1.32
C ALA A 258 19.85 1.04 2.31
N SER A 259 18.52 1.19 2.37
CA SER A 259 17.84 2.10 3.30
C SER A 259 17.84 1.62 4.75
N LEU A 260 18.15 0.34 5.00
CA LEU A 260 18.13 -0.23 6.35
C LEU A 260 19.31 0.26 7.19
N GLY A 261 19.02 0.93 8.28
CA GLY A 261 19.99 1.38 9.27
C GLY A 261 20.71 0.25 10.01
N ALA A 262 21.59 0.61 10.92
CA ALA A 262 22.30 -0.35 11.77
C ALA A 262 21.37 -1.17 12.66
N ASP A 263 20.23 -0.60 13.05
CA ASP A 263 19.15 -1.25 13.82
C ASP A 263 18.28 -2.19 12.97
N GLY A 264 18.47 -2.20 11.65
CA GLY A 264 17.72 -3.01 10.70
C GLY A 264 16.40 -2.40 10.22
N LEU A 265 16.03 -1.20 10.65
CA LEU A 265 14.84 -0.47 10.22
C LEU A 265 15.17 0.55 9.13
N PRO A 266 14.21 0.90 8.26
CA PRO A 266 14.34 2.07 7.39
C PRO A 266 14.31 3.36 8.21
N PRO A 267 14.76 4.51 7.66
CA PRO A 267 14.63 5.79 8.34
C PRO A 267 13.14 6.17 8.53
N GLY A 268 12.87 7.15 9.38
CA GLY A 268 11.60 7.88 9.35
C GLY A 268 11.43 8.59 8.02
N GLY A 269 10.20 8.91 7.66
CA GLY A 269 9.85 9.56 6.41
C GLY A 269 8.34 9.55 6.20
N ALA A 270 7.90 10.00 5.03
CA ALA A 270 6.50 9.92 4.65
C ALA A 270 6.12 8.46 4.32
N ASP A 271 4.97 8.07 4.80
CA ASP A 271 4.30 6.81 4.48
C ASP A 271 3.00 7.08 3.67
N TYR A 272 2.11 6.11 3.58
CA TYR A 272 0.82 6.25 2.89
C TYR A 272 -0.10 7.35 3.46
N TRP A 273 0.21 7.88 4.65
CA TRP A 273 -0.44 9.10 5.18
C TRP A 273 0.02 10.37 4.45
N GLU A 274 1.06 10.30 3.64
CA GLU A 274 1.75 11.46 3.03
C GLU A 274 2.26 12.47 4.07
N ALA A 275 2.52 12.01 5.29
CA ALA A 275 2.96 12.81 6.43
C ALA A 275 4.28 12.29 6.97
N GLU A 276 5.25 13.20 7.12
CA GLU A 276 6.59 12.90 7.63
C GLU A 276 6.56 12.34 9.05
N THR A 277 7.37 11.33 9.29
CA THR A 277 7.67 10.79 10.61
C THR A 277 9.16 10.89 10.92
N TRP A 278 9.50 11.23 12.15
CA TRP A 278 10.91 11.27 12.61
C TRP A 278 11.44 9.90 13.01
N ARG A 279 10.58 8.93 13.16
CA ARG A 279 10.89 7.56 13.55
C ARG A 279 10.49 6.60 12.45
N PRO A 280 11.15 5.42 12.37
CA PRO A 280 10.68 4.35 11.51
C PRO A 280 9.18 4.11 11.69
N ASN A 281 8.46 4.02 10.58
CA ASN A 281 7.03 3.75 10.56
C ASN A 281 6.72 2.39 9.93
N LEU A 282 5.61 1.81 10.34
CA LEU A 282 5.18 0.49 9.90
C LEU A 282 4.70 0.51 8.45
N GLY A 283 4.09 1.64 8.02
CA GLY A 283 3.63 1.86 6.65
C GLY A 283 4.75 1.83 5.60
N THR A 284 6.02 2.00 6.04
CA THR A 284 7.22 1.82 5.21
C THR A 284 7.91 0.47 5.48
N ALA A 285 8.13 0.12 6.75
CA ALA A 285 8.92 -1.07 7.10
C ALA A 285 8.26 -2.39 6.59
N ALA A 286 6.95 -2.53 6.71
CA ALA A 286 6.25 -3.73 6.27
C ALA A 286 6.24 -3.90 4.74
N PRO A 287 5.96 -2.88 3.91
CA PRO A 287 6.15 -2.95 2.46
C PRO A 287 7.56 -3.33 2.03
N LEU A 288 8.59 -2.70 2.61
CA LEU A 288 9.98 -3.03 2.29
C LEU A 288 10.29 -4.50 2.57
N ARG A 289 9.84 -5.04 3.70
CA ARG A 289 9.97 -6.45 4.03
C ARG A 289 9.33 -7.34 2.96
N THR A 290 8.10 -7.02 2.56
CA THR A 290 7.33 -7.75 1.56
C THR A 290 8.06 -7.74 0.21
N GLY A 291 8.51 -6.56 -0.22
CA GLY A 291 9.25 -6.38 -1.48
C GLY A 291 10.61 -7.09 -1.49
N LEU A 292 11.37 -7.04 -0.39
CA LEU A 292 12.64 -7.76 -0.26
C LEU A 292 12.46 -9.28 -0.33
N ARG A 293 11.42 -9.84 0.31
CA ARG A 293 11.07 -11.26 0.20
C ARG A 293 10.68 -11.65 -1.23
N ALA A 294 9.85 -10.82 -1.86
CA ALA A 294 9.42 -10.99 -3.25
C ALA A 294 10.62 -10.95 -4.21
N ALA A 295 11.49 -9.94 -4.07
CA ALA A 295 12.71 -9.81 -4.88
C ALA A 295 13.69 -10.95 -4.65
N ALA A 296 13.84 -11.46 -3.43
CA ALA A 296 14.70 -12.61 -3.13
C ALA A 296 14.22 -13.88 -3.85
N ASP A 297 12.90 -14.16 -3.81
CA ASP A 297 12.33 -15.32 -4.53
C ASP A 297 12.39 -15.14 -6.04
N LEU A 298 12.10 -13.95 -6.55
CA LEU A 298 12.19 -13.64 -7.97
C LEU A 298 13.64 -13.79 -8.48
N ALA A 299 14.62 -13.19 -7.80
CA ALA A 299 16.05 -13.33 -8.12
C ALA A 299 16.50 -14.80 -8.14
N ARG A 300 16.04 -15.60 -7.17
CA ARG A 300 16.32 -17.05 -7.13
C ARG A 300 15.74 -17.76 -8.35
N ARG A 301 14.50 -17.48 -8.74
CA ARG A 301 13.82 -18.06 -9.91
C ARG A 301 14.50 -17.69 -11.22
N LEU A 302 15.04 -16.48 -11.31
CA LEU A 302 15.76 -15.97 -12.48
C LEU A 302 17.24 -16.34 -12.50
N GLY A 303 17.76 -17.03 -11.47
CA GLY A 303 19.16 -17.48 -11.38
C GLY A 303 20.15 -16.43 -10.87
N HIS A 304 19.69 -15.26 -10.41
CA HIS A 304 20.51 -14.17 -9.82
C HIS A 304 20.85 -14.48 -8.35
N ARG A 305 21.71 -15.49 -8.11
CA ARG A 305 21.99 -16.06 -6.78
C ARG A 305 22.56 -15.04 -5.77
N SER A 306 23.40 -14.12 -6.21
CA SER A 306 23.95 -13.06 -5.34
C SER A 306 22.88 -12.11 -4.83
N ASP A 307 22.01 -11.66 -5.72
CA ASP A 307 20.91 -10.76 -5.40
C ASP A 307 19.89 -11.46 -4.49
N ALA A 308 19.57 -12.72 -4.80
CA ALA A 308 18.68 -13.54 -3.97
C ALA A 308 19.17 -13.64 -2.51
N ARG A 309 20.48 -13.89 -2.29
CA ARG A 309 21.06 -13.93 -0.93
C ARG A 309 21.03 -12.56 -0.25
N ARG A 310 21.44 -11.50 -0.98
CA ARG A 310 21.45 -10.13 -0.43
C ARG A 310 20.08 -9.68 0.03
N TYR A 311 19.03 -9.88 -0.79
CA TYR A 311 17.66 -9.51 -0.44
C TYR A 311 17.09 -10.40 0.66
N ALA A 312 17.41 -11.68 0.67
CA ALA A 312 17.02 -12.58 1.76
C ALA A 312 17.61 -12.14 3.11
N GLN A 313 18.88 -11.75 3.15
CA GLN A 313 19.54 -11.26 4.35
C GLN A 313 18.94 -9.92 4.80
N ALA A 314 18.67 -8.99 3.87
CA ALA A 314 18.02 -7.72 4.18
C ALA A 314 16.60 -7.94 4.73
N ALA A 315 15.81 -8.84 4.12
CA ALA A 315 14.48 -9.19 4.60
C ALA A 315 14.52 -9.78 6.02
N ALA A 316 15.47 -10.70 6.31
CA ALA A 316 15.62 -11.29 7.63
C ALA A 316 15.98 -10.24 8.70
N ARG A 317 16.93 -9.35 8.40
CA ARG A 317 17.29 -8.22 9.29
C ARG A 317 16.10 -7.33 9.60
N LEU A 318 15.29 -7.02 8.58
CA LEU A 318 14.10 -6.18 8.73
C LEU A 318 12.99 -6.90 9.50
N ASP A 319 12.80 -8.21 9.30
CA ASP A 319 11.89 -9.04 10.10
C ASP A 319 12.25 -8.98 11.59
N GLU A 320 13.51 -9.25 11.92
CA GLU A 320 13.99 -9.18 13.31
C GLU A 320 13.84 -7.78 13.91
N ALA A 321 14.05 -6.73 13.10
CA ALA A 321 13.92 -5.35 13.53
C ALA A 321 12.45 -4.95 13.79
N ILE A 322 11.52 -5.38 12.94
CA ILE A 322 10.07 -5.18 13.13
C ILE A 322 9.62 -5.89 14.42
N GLU A 323 9.98 -7.16 14.58
CA GLU A 323 9.64 -7.93 15.79
C GLU A 323 10.20 -7.30 17.06
N ARG A 324 11.44 -6.86 17.04
CA ARG A 324 12.09 -6.25 18.21
C ARG A 324 11.52 -4.88 18.57
N SER A 325 11.14 -4.07 17.57
CA SER A 325 10.84 -2.64 17.76
C SER A 325 9.35 -2.31 17.76
N PHE A 326 8.51 -3.08 17.06
CA PHE A 326 7.06 -2.84 16.95
C PHE A 326 6.23 -3.86 17.74
N ALA A 327 6.61 -5.14 17.75
CA ALA A 327 5.81 -6.18 18.40
C ALA A 327 5.57 -5.94 19.91
N PRO A 328 6.58 -5.53 20.71
CA PRO A 328 6.39 -5.32 22.15
C PRO A 328 5.39 -4.19 22.48
N ILE A 329 5.10 -3.32 21.54
CA ILE A 329 4.21 -2.16 21.72
C ILE A 329 2.94 -2.25 20.85
N GLY A 330 2.62 -3.45 20.33
CA GLY A 330 1.37 -3.73 19.62
C GLY A 330 1.32 -3.25 18.16
N TYR A 331 2.46 -3.14 17.50
CA TYR A 331 2.59 -2.72 16.09
C TYR A 331 1.92 -1.38 15.77
N PRO A 332 2.23 -0.30 16.51
CA PRO A 332 1.69 1.03 16.22
C PRO A 332 2.30 1.63 14.94
N ARG A 333 1.83 2.79 14.52
CA ARG A 333 2.32 3.48 13.32
C ARG A 333 3.84 3.66 13.29
N THR A 334 4.46 4.08 14.40
CA THR A 334 5.91 4.27 14.51
C THR A 334 6.49 3.55 15.72
N THR A 335 7.81 3.45 15.83
CA THR A 335 8.51 2.84 16.98
C THR A 335 8.36 3.62 18.29
N GLY A 336 7.44 4.58 18.38
CA GLY A 336 7.14 5.34 19.60
C GLY A 336 5.94 4.78 20.35
N ALA A 337 6.05 4.59 21.65
CA ALA A 337 4.99 4.01 22.50
C ALA A 337 3.64 4.76 22.46
N ARG A 338 3.61 6.02 22.07
CA ARG A 338 2.40 6.86 21.92
C ARG A 338 1.97 7.07 20.48
N SER A 339 2.45 6.24 19.58
CA SER A 339 2.21 6.40 18.14
C SER A 339 0.79 6.02 17.71
N GLY A 340 0.07 5.25 18.53
CA GLY A 340 -1.31 4.84 18.22
C GLY A 340 -1.43 3.67 17.26
N ALA A 341 -2.60 3.05 17.25
CA ALA A 341 -2.96 2.02 16.28
C ALA A 341 -3.00 2.59 14.85
N ASP A 342 -2.73 1.76 13.86
CA ASP A 342 -2.59 2.16 12.48
C ASP A 342 -3.02 1.03 11.53
N ALA A 343 -3.66 1.36 10.41
CA ALA A 343 -4.11 0.39 9.43
C ALA A 343 -2.93 -0.35 8.76
N ALA A 344 -1.71 0.20 8.78
CA ALA A 344 -0.52 -0.47 8.25
C ALA A 344 -0.19 -1.80 8.92
N VAL A 345 -0.75 -2.10 10.11
CA VAL A 345 -0.61 -3.41 10.74
C VAL A 345 -1.08 -4.55 9.83
N ASN A 346 -2.04 -4.29 8.93
CA ASN A 346 -2.51 -5.24 7.93
C ASN A 346 -1.42 -5.64 6.91
N PHE A 347 -0.42 -4.80 6.67
CA PHE A 347 0.73 -5.13 5.79
C PHE A 347 1.67 -6.19 6.39
N LEU A 348 1.45 -6.58 7.65
CA LEU A 348 2.18 -7.69 8.28
C LEU A 348 1.47 -9.05 8.12
N ALA A 349 0.26 -9.09 7.58
CA ALA A 349 -0.59 -10.26 7.42
C ALA A 349 -0.61 -10.78 5.98
N PRO A 350 -1.23 -11.94 5.70
CA PRO A 350 -1.52 -12.36 4.32
C PRO A 350 -2.36 -11.30 3.57
N PRO A 351 -2.11 -11.09 2.27
CA PRO A 351 -1.18 -11.82 1.39
C PRO A 351 0.26 -11.29 1.38
N PHE A 352 0.62 -10.34 2.24
CA PHE A 352 1.93 -9.68 2.26
C PHE A 352 2.98 -10.50 3.03
N ALA A 353 2.54 -11.27 4.03
CA ALA A 353 3.37 -12.13 4.86
C ALA A 353 2.60 -13.39 5.30
N PRO A 354 3.30 -14.47 5.69
CA PRO A 354 2.65 -15.61 6.33
C PRO A 354 1.88 -15.21 7.60
N PRO A 355 0.81 -15.95 7.96
CA PRO A 355 0.02 -15.65 9.15
C PRO A 355 0.85 -15.81 10.42
N GLU A 356 0.74 -14.83 11.33
CA GLU A 356 1.42 -14.84 12.63
C GLU A 356 0.43 -14.48 13.74
N PRO A 357 0.38 -15.26 14.86
CA PRO A 357 -0.59 -15.05 15.92
C PRO A 357 -0.50 -13.68 16.61
N GLY A 358 0.71 -13.11 16.76
CA GLY A 358 0.93 -11.78 17.33
C GLY A 358 0.33 -10.68 16.46
N VAL A 359 0.60 -10.74 15.17
CA VAL A 359 0.06 -9.81 14.17
C VAL A 359 -1.46 -9.91 14.10
N ARG A 360 -2.03 -11.12 14.10
CA ARG A 360 -3.49 -11.29 14.07
C ARG A 360 -4.17 -10.63 15.28
N ARG A 361 -3.59 -10.74 16.49
CA ARG A 361 -4.11 -10.03 17.67
C ARG A 361 -4.00 -8.53 17.50
N ALA A 362 -2.88 -8.03 17.03
CA ALA A 362 -2.66 -6.60 16.79
C ALA A 362 -3.64 -6.02 15.76
N ILE A 363 -3.96 -6.76 14.69
CA ILE A 363 -4.99 -6.37 13.71
C ILE A 363 -6.37 -6.29 14.38
N ALA A 364 -6.73 -7.27 15.21
CA ALA A 364 -8.01 -7.25 15.92
C ALA A 364 -8.10 -6.06 16.89
N ASP A 365 -7.03 -5.78 17.63
CA ASP A 365 -6.95 -4.63 18.55
C ASP A 365 -7.03 -3.29 17.77
N ALA A 366 -6.33 -3.17 16.65
CA ALA A 366 -6.39 -2.00 15.79
C ALA A 366 -7.79 -1.80 15.20
N ALA A 367 -8.43 -2.87 14.75
CA ALA A 367 -9.80 -2.85 14.23
C ALA A 367 -10.82 -2.32 15.26
N GLU A 368 -10.68 -2.66 16.53
CA GLU A 368 -11.55 -2.14 17.59
C GLU A 368 -11.24 -0.68 17.94
N ARG A 369 -9.96 -0.32 18.01
CA ARG A 369 -9.52 1.05 18.38
C ARG A 369 -9.81 2.07 17.30
N LEU A 370 -9.71 1.69 16.02
CA LEU A 370 -9.90 2.56 14.88
C LEU A 370 -11.37 2.65 14.43
N ARG A 371 -12.23 1.75 14.87
CA ARG A 371 -13.62 1.72 14.39
C ARG A 371 -14.40 2.97 14.78
N LEU A 372 -14.86 3.68 13.79
CA LEU A 372 -15.69 4.88 13.91
C LEU A 372 -17.17 4.54 14.15
N PRO A 373 -18.00 5.50 14.60
CA PRO A 373 -19.44 5.30 14.74
C PRO A 373 -20.15 4.89 13.46
N ASN A 374 -19.70 5.33 12.27
CA ASN A 374 -20.21 4.91 10.98
C ASN A 374 -19.76 3.49 10.57
N GLY A 375 -18.87 2.85 11.36
CA GLY A 375 -18.43 1.46 11.18
C GLY A 375 -17.13 1.27 10.39
N GLY A 376 -16.65 2.27 9.67
CA GLY A 376 -15.36 2.24 8.98
C GLY A 376 -14.20 2.67 9.87
N VAL A 377 -13.01 2.85 9.30
CA VAL A 377 -11.81 3.24 10.06
C VAL A 377 -11.10 4.45 9.42
N PRO A 378 -10.42 5.30 10.21
CA PRO A 378 -9.45 6.27 9.71
C PRO A 378 -8.10 5.58 9.44
N PRO A 379 -7.11 6.25 8.82
CA PRO A 379 -5.77 5.70 8.62
C PRO A 379 -5.08 5.25 9.90
N GLY A 380 -5.30 5.95 11.00
CA GLY A 380 -4.78 5.60 12.30
C GLY A 380 -5.34 6.48 13.42
N GLU A 381 -5.07 6.07 14.65
CA GLU A 381 -5.60 6.69 15.88
C GLU A 381 -5.19 8.15 16.05
N ASN A 382 -4.02 8.52 15.53
CA ASN A 382 -3.49 9.89 15.57
C ASN A 382 -3.60 10.61 14.22
N TRP A 383 -4.57 10.21 13.38
CA TRP A 383 -4.84 10.91 12.13
C TRP A 383 -5.22 12.36 12.41
N PRO A 384 -4.52 13.36 11.82
CA PRO A 384 -4.64 14.75 12.24
C PRO A 384 -5.85 15.49 11.66
N HIS A 385 -6.66 14.81 10.85
CA HIS A 385 -7.83 15.38 10.20
C HIS A 385 -9.12 15.01 10.90
N ASP A 386 -10.27 15.18 10.25
CA ASP A 386 -11.57 14.92 10.83
C ASP A 386 -11.65 13.46 11.36
N PRO A 387 -11.84 13.29 12.68
CA PRO A 387 -11.86 11.98 13.31
C PRO A 387 -13.16 11.21 13.08
N THR A 388 -14.14 11.80 12.39
CA THR A 388 -15.44 11.16 12.09
C THR A 388 -15.50 10.55 10.69
N VAL A 389 -14.54 10.89 9.83
CA VAL A 389 -14.46 10.45 8.44
C VAL A 389 -13.75 9.12 8.34
N ALA A 390 -14.43 8.12 7.79
CA ALA A 390 -13.84 6.82 7.46
C ALA A 390 -13.14 6.85 6.09
N TRP A 391 -12.07 6.07 5.98
CA TRP A 391 -11.31 5.92 4.76
C TRP A 391 -11.49 4.51 4.20
N THR A 392 -11.93 4.44 2.96
CA THR A 392 -12.27 3.16 2.34
C THR A 392 -11.06 2.28 2.06
N PRO A 393 -9.87 2.81 1.62
CA PRO A 393 -8.70 1.95 1.40
C PRO A 393 -8.23 1.30 2.71
N GLU A 394 -8.18 2.02 3.83
CA GLU A 394 -7.79 1.46 5.11
C GLU A 394 -8.80 0.45 5.63
N THR A 395 -10.11 0.72 5.45
CA THR A 395 -11.16 -0.25 5.77
C THR A 395 -11.04 -1.50 4.90
N ALA A 396 -10.68 -1.34 3.62
CA ALA A 396 -10.46 -2.45 2.69
C ALA A 396 -9.21 -3.28 3.05
N LEU A 397 -8.17 -2.69 3.66
CA LEU A 397 -7.02 -3.45 4.18
C LEU A 397 -7.44 -4.45 5.28
N PHE A 398 -8.36 -4.06 6.17
CA PHE A 398 -8.91 -5.00 7.16
C PHE A 398 -9.76 -6.10 6.50
N ALA A 399 -10.49 -5.79 5.42
CA ALA A 399 -11.20 -6.80 4.64
C ALA A 399 -10.22 -7.79 4.01
N LEU A 400 -9.16 -7.29 3.34
CA LEU A 400 -8.16 -8.13 2.67
C LEU A 400 -7.43 -9.04 3.65
N SER A 401 -6.94 -8.51 4.77
CA SER A 401 -6.24 -9.34 5.77
C SER A 401 -7.14 -10.40 6.40
N ALA A 402 -8.43 -10.09 6.62
CA ALA A 402 -9.41 -11.04 7.14
C ALA A 402 -9.72 -12.14 6.11
N SER A 403 -10.03 -11.78 4.85
CA SER A 403 -10.29 -12.73 3.77
C SER A 403 -9.08 -13.64 3.53
N ALA A 404 -7.89 -13.07 3.42
CA ALA A 404 -6.66 -13.83 3.17
C ALA A 404 -6.23 -14.72 4.36
N ALA A 405 -6.67 -14.40 5.57
CA ALA A 405 -6.46 -15.23 6.76
C ALA A 405 -7.58 -16.27 7.00
N GLY A 406 -8.65 -16.27 6.20
CA GLY A 406 -9.80 -17.14 6.37
C GLY A 406 -10.71 -16.76 7.55
N ASP A 407 -10.66 -15.51 8.04
CA ASP A 407 -11.58 -15.00 9.05
C ASP A 407 -12.87 -14.49 8.38
N GLU A 408 -13.75 -15.42 8.04
CA GLU A 408 -15.00 -15.13 7.31
C GLU A 408 -15.90 -14.10 8.02
N ARG A 409 -15.90 -14.08 9.36
CA ARG A 409 -16.73 -13.13 10.13
C ARG A 409 -16.23 -11.69 9.94
N SER A 410 -14.93 -11.46 10.10
CA SER A 410 -14.34 -10.15 9.94
C SER A 410 -14.38 -9.72 8.48
N ALA A 411 -14.10 -10.62 7.53
CA ALA A 411 -14.19 -10.37 6.10
C ALA A 411 -15.59 -9.91 5.70
N SER A 412 -16.65 -10.68 6.06
CA SER A 412 -18.04 -10.32 5.75
C SER A 412 -18.45 -8.98 6.35
N ARG A 413 -17.99 -8.66 7.57
CA ARG A 413 -18.28 -7.36 8.19
C ARG A 413 -17.68 -6.20 7.40
N TRP A 414 -16.39 -6.28 7.05
CA TRP A 414 -15.69 -5.20 6.35
C TRP A 414 -16.14 -5.06 4.90
N LEU A 415 -16.29 -6.18 4.18
CA LEU A 415 -16.82 -6.19 2.81
C LEU A 415 -18.27 -5.69 2.77
N GLY A 416 -19.09 -6.06 3.77
CA GLY A 416 -20.45 -5.57 3.90
C GLY A 416 -20.52 -4.06 4.13
N TRP A 417 -19.63 -3.50 4.97
CA TRP A 417 -19.52 -2.06 5.15
C TRP A 417 -19.13 -1.36 3.85
N LEU A 418 -18.07 -1.85 3.18
CA LEU A 418 -17.61 -1.30 1.90
C LEU A 418 -18.73 -1.35 0.84
N ALA A 419 -19.46 -2.47 0.76
CA ALA A 419 -20.58 -2.63 -0.16
C ALA A 419 -21.71 -1.61 0.06
N ALA A 420 -21.97 -1.25 1.32
CA ALA A 420 -23.04 -0.31 1.70
C ALA A 420 -22.69 1.16 1.43
N HIS A 421 -21.38 1.52 1.35
CA HIS A 421 -20.92 2.90 1.24
C HIS A 421 -20.31 3.24 -0.13
N ARG A 422 -20.77 2.55 -1.18
CA ARG A 422 -20.44 2.87 -2.57
C ARG A 422 -21.31 4.02 -3.08
N THR A 423 -20.85 4.66 -4.14
CA THR A 423 -21.67 5.63 -4.88
C THR A 423 -22.94 4.97 -5.46
N THR A 424 -23.87 5.76 -5.93
CA THR A 424 -25.11 5.29 -6.58
C THR A 424 -24.86 4.41 -7.81
N LEU A 425 -23.70 4.58 -8.47
CA LEU A 425 -23.26 3.75 -9.60
C LEU A 425 -22.32 2.60 -9.18
N GLY A 426 -22.07 2.44 -7.89
CA GLY A 426 -21.34 1.30 -7.33
C GLY A 426 -19.84 1.46 -7.25
N ALA A 427 -19.28 2.63 -7.53
CA ALA A 427 -17.85 2.93 -7.35
C ALA A 427 -17.49 3.09 -5.87
N PHE A 428 -16.27 2.72 -5.48
CA PHE A 428 -15.75 2.98 -4.13
C PHE A 428 -15.20 4.41 -4.01
N PRO A 429 -15.72 5.22 -3.07
CA PRO A 429 -15.17 6.56 -2.80
C PRO A 429 -13.86 6.43 -2.01
N GLU A 430 -13.09 7.52 -1.92
CA GLU A 430 -11.93 7.60 -1.00
C GLU A 430 -12.39 7.60 0.45
N LYS A 431 -13.46 8.33 0.73
CA LYS A 431 -13.94 8.62 2.09
C LYS A 431 -15.44 8.41 2.22
N VAL A 432 -15.82 8.23 3.47
CA VAL A 432 -17.23 8.16 3.90
C VAL A 432 -17.36 9.05 5.13
N ASP A 433 -18.31 9.97 5.10
CA ASP A 433 -18.53 10.92 6.17
C ASP A 433 -19.18 10.29 7.42
N ALA A 434 -19.47 11.12 8.41
CA ALA A 434 -20.09 10.69 9.67
C ALA A 434 -21.51 10.13 9.49
N ASP A 435 -22.23 10.58 8.46
CA ASP A 435 -23.60 10.18 8.16
C ASP A 435 -23.64 8.92 7.26
N GLY A 436 -22.48 8.46 6.78
CA GLY A 436 -22.33 7.29 5.93
C GLY A 436 -22.38 7.60 4.42
N GLU A 437 -22.28 8.88 4.05
CA GLU A 437 -22.34 9.28 2.65
C GLU A 437 -20.95 9.26 1.98
N PRO A 438 -20.86 8.84 0.73
CA PRO A 438 -19.63 8.86 -0.06
C PRO A 438 -19.07 10.28 -0.26
N GLU A 439 -17.77 10.45 -0.02
CA GLU A 439 -17.05 11.71 -0.20
C GLU A 439 -15.78 11.57 -1.00
N SER A 440 -15.27 12.70 -1.49
CA SER A 440 -13.96 12.82 -2.16
C SER A 440 -13.94 12.16 -3.53
N ALA A 441 -12.85 11.49 -3.92
CA ALA A 441 -12.72 10.85 -5.23
C ALA A 441 -13.45 9.50 -5.28
N ALA A 442 -14.16 9.25 -6.38
CA ALA A 442 -14.72 7.95 -6.74
C ALA A 442 -14.70 7.78 -8.28
N PRO A 443 -14.36 6.58 -8.78
CA PRO A 443 -13.75 5.47 -8.03
C PRO A 443 -12.35 5.83 -7.51
N LEU A 444 -11.96 5.25 -6.37
CA LEU A 444 -10.58 5.28 -5.91
C LEU A 444 -9.88 3.96 -6.27
N GLY A 445 -8.88 4.03 -7.15
CA GLY A 445 -8.21 2.85 -7.70
C GLY A 445 -7.59 1.94 -6.65
N TRP A 446 -7.02 2.51 -5.58
CA TRP A 446 -6.44 1.71 -4.50
C TRP A 446 -7.50 0.91 -3.74
N THR A 447 -8.65 1.52 -3.41
CA THR A 447 -9.77 0.80 -2.76
C THR A 447 -10.32 -0.30 -3.65
N GLU A 448 -10.60 0.02 -4.94
CA GLU A 448 -11.09 -0.98 -5.91
C GLU A 448 -10.15 -2.19 -5.99
N ALA A 449 -8.83 -1.94 -6.05
CA ALA A 449 -7.82 -3.00 -6.11
C ALA A 449 -7.79 -3.86 -4.84
N ILE A 450 -7.83 -3.24 -3.64
CA ILE A 450 -7.80 -3.98 -2.37
C ILE A 450 -9.06 -4.81 -2.19
N VAL A 451 -10.24 -4.28 -2.55
CA VAL A 451 -11.51 -5.01 -2.48
C VAL A 451 -11.51 -6.21 -3.42
N LEU A 452 -11.02 -6.05 -4.65
CA LEU A 452 -10.86 -7.18 -5.58
C LEU A 452 -9.95 -8.26 -5.03
N LEU A 453 -8.83 -7.88 -4.39
CA LEU A 453 -7.93 -8.83 -3.76
C LEU A 453 -8.59 -9.52 -2.55
N ALA A 454 -9.40 -8.79 -1.77
CA ALA A 454 -10.14 -9.38 -0.65
C ALA A 454 -11.14 -10.44 -1.14
N LEU A 455 -11.91 -10.13 -2.20
CA LEU A 455 -12.86 -11.07 -2.80
C LEU A 455 -12.15 -12.25 -3.47
N ALA A 456 -11.03 -12.02 -4.17
CA ALA A 456 -10.22 -13.10 -4.74
C ALA A 456 -9.62 -14.01 -3.66
N ALA A 457 -9.27 -13.47 -2.49
CA ALA A 457 -8.78 -14.25 -1.35
C ALA A 457 -9.86 -15.17 -0.75
N GLU A 458 -11.14 -14.84 -0.91
CA GLU A 458 -12.25 -15.69 -0.49
C GLU A 458 -12.50 -16.88 -1.44
N ASP A 459 -12.15 -16.72 -2.72
CA ASP A 459 -12.23 -17.79 -3.72
C ASP A 459 -11.04 -18.77 -3.63
N GLY A 460 -9.92 -18.32 -3.07
CA GLY A 460 -8.72 -19.14 -2.88
C GLY A 460 -7.52 -18.36 -2.34
N PRO A 461 -6.48 -19.07 -1.88
CA PRO A 461 -5.33 -18.41 -1.26
C PRO A 461 -4.55 -17.57 -2.27
N LEU A 462 -4.34 -16.31 -1.94
CA LEU A 462 -3.46 -15.43 -2.71
C LEU A 462 -1.98 -15.79 -2.48
N PRO A 463 -1.14 -15.74 -3.52
CA PRO A 463 0.30 -15.89 -3.37
C PRO A 463 0.88 -14.93 -2.35
N THR A 464 1.70 -15.46 -1.44
CA THR A 464 2.42 -14.69 -0.43
C THR A 464 3.93 -14.86 -0.64
N PRO A 465 4.73 -13.78 -0.63
CA PRO A 465 6.17 -13.90 -0.78
C PRO A 465 6.76 -14.81 0.30
N PRO A 466 7.53 -15.85 -0.09
CA PRO A 466 8.03 -16.82 0.87
C PRO A 466 9.05 -16.21 1.81
N VAL A 467 9.05 -16.66 3.07
CA VAL A 467 10.14 -16.34 4.00
C VAL A 467 11.41 -16.99 3.47
N PRO A 468 12.48 -16.23 3.23
CA PRO A 468 13.72 -16.79 2.73
C PRO A 468 14.29 -17.82 3.71
N LYS A 469 14.65 -19.01 3.22
CA LYS A 469 15.34 -20.01 4.04
C LYS A 469 16.76 -19.52 4.31
N SER A 470 17.18 -19.46 5.57
CA SER A 470 18.59 -19.29 5.93
C SER A 470 19.39 -20.45 5.34
N SER A 471 20.35 -20.13 4.46
CA SER A 471 21.25 -21.17 3.94
C SER A 471 22.12 -21.69 5.07
N PRO A 472 22.32 -23.00 5.20
CA PRO A 472 23.19 -23.58 6.24
C PRO A 472 24.67 -23.18 6.12
N GLU A 473 25.07 -22.54 5.02
CA GLU A 473 26.48 -22.21 4.73
C GLU A 473 27.02 -20.94 5.42
N ASP A 474 26.15 -20.15 6.08
CA ASP A 474 26.57 -18.99 6.89
C ASP A 474 26.67 -19.32 8.41
N GLY A 475 26.88 -20.60 8.73
CA GLY A 475 26.96 -21.13 10.08
C GLY A 475 28.21 -20.72 10.86
N GLY A 476 28.17 -19.54 11.43
CA GLY A 476 29.09 -19.11 12.45
C GLY A 476 28.41 -18.48 13.66
N ARG A 477 27.54 -19.21 14.33
CA ARG A 477 27.10 -19.15 15.75
C ARG A 477 25.62 -19.47 15.88
N THR A 478 25.34 -20.77 15.96
CA THR A 478 24.05 -21.23 16.51
C THR A 478 24.06 -20.92 18.01
N VAL A 479 23.35 -19.87 18.42
CA VAL A 479 22.98 -19.69 19.83
C VAL A 479 21.86 -20.69 20.11
N LEU A 480 22.22 -21.78 20.74
CA LEU A 480 21.27 -22.77 21.26
C LEU A 480 20.48 -22.12 22.41
N ILE A 481 19.28 -21.61 22.12
CA ILE A 481 18.34 -21.26 23.19
C ILE A 481 17.74 -22.54 23.73
N ILE A 482 18.34 -23.06 24.78
CA ILE A 482 17.77 -24.15 25.60
C ILE A 482 16.63 -23.53 26.42
N SER A 483 15.40 -23.74 25.98
CA SER A 483 14.21 -23.47 26.78
C SER A 483 14.17 -24.46 27.94
N GLY A 484 14.64 -24.00 29.11
CA GLY A 484 14.58 -24.76 30.35
C GLY A 484 13.14 -24.85 30.85
N THR A 485 12.48 -25.96 30.58
CA THR A 485 11.27 -26.38 31.33
C THR A 485 11.72 -27.02 32.62
N LEU A 486 11.57 -26.33 33.73
CA LEU A 486 11.72 -26.88 35.07
C LEU A 486 10.60 -27.92 35.32
N LEU A 487 10.96 -29.20 35.31
CA LEU A 487 10.17 -30.28 35.90
C LEU A 487 10.84 -30.70 37.20
N CYS A 488 10.23 -30.32 38.31
CA CYS A 488 10.49 -30.93 39.63
C CYS A 488 9.98 -32.37 39.62
N GLY A 489 10.86 -33.34 39.98
CA GLY A 489 10.42 -34.71 40.20
C GLY A 489 11.56 -35.67 40.45
N GLY A 490 11.83 -35.94 41.72
CA GLY A 490 12.14 -37.26 42.26
C GLY A 490 13.49 -37.91 41.90
N ILE A 491 14.42 -37.82 42.87
CA ILE A 491 15.61 -38.66 42.96
C ILE A 491 15.18 -40.10 43.29
N LEU A 492 15.57 -41.08 42.46
CA LEU A 492 15.63 -42.47 42.84
C LEU A 492 17.02 -43.01 42.46
N LEU A 493 17.84 -43.26 43.49
CA LEU A 493 19.13 -43.96 43.42
C LEU A 493 18.87 -45.45 43.14
N ALA A 494 19.42 -45.97 42.07
CA ALA A 494 19.62 -47.42 41.92
C ALA A 494 21.09 -47.70 41.64
N VAL A 495 21.73 -48.24 42.66
CA VAL A 495 23.07 -48.84 42.65
C VAL A 495 22.99 -50.22 42.02
N THR A 496 23.66 -50.44 40.86
CA THR A 496 23.96 -51.82 40.43
C THR A 496 25.45 -52.03 40.22
N ARG A 497 25.94 -52.99 40.97
CA ARG A 497 27.32 -53.51 41.00
C ARG A 497 27.75 -54.09 39.65
N ARG A 498 28.95 -53.73 39.24
CA ARG A 498 29.75 -54.50 38.28
C ARG A 498 30.12 -55.88 38.84
N ARG A 499 30.06 -56.90 38.02
CA ARG A 499 30.96 -58.10 38.05
C ARG A 499 31.33 -58.44 36.62
N SER A 500 32.64 -58.44 36.35
CA SER A 500 33.28 -59.20 35.28
C SER A 500 33.74 -60.52 35.86
N PRO A 501 34.08 -61.54 35.09
CA PRO A 501 35.20 -61.54 34.15
C PRO A 501 34.80 -61.66 32.67
#